data_fa3372a4062a3beeda2fe53e15e84aa7
#
_entry.id   fa3372a4062a3beeda2fe53e15e84aa7
#
_cell.length_a   1.000
_cell.length_b   1.000
_cell.length_c   1.000
_cell.angle_alpha   90.00
_cell.angle_beta   90.00
_cell.angle_gamma   90.00
#
_symmetry.space_group_name_H-M   'P 1'
#
loop_
_entity.id
_entity.type
_entity.pdbx_description
1 polymer ?
#
loop_
_entity_poly.entity_id
_entity_poly.type
_entity_poly.pdbx_seq_one_letter_code
_entity_poly.pdbx_strand_id
1 'polypeptide(L)'
;MAQEAASKITLPEYDAACYLCPGNKRAQGDSNPQYKDTFVFVNDYSAVKEVQAEYAQDGESKDLSNTLLRAEPVTGKCYVLTFSPSHNLTLADLTPAQILPVIQTWTEIYAAHLSPSSPLASVAQPTTLAPSGHNIGAPNQQYKWMQIFENKGAAMGCSNPHPHGQIWTTTGLPEEPASELVNLLKYRQENSGRHLLEDYVKLEMEKEERIVFQNDSFLVVCPWWATWPFEVMIISKTHKRGLVDLNDAEKLGFAEAVAEVTRRYDNLFETSFPYSSGIHQAPLEGTEEEINASYLHMHFYPPLLRSATVRKFLVGYELMAEPQRDITPEQAAAKLRACGGELYRKKL
;
A
#
# COMPACT_ATOMS: atom_id res chain seq x y z
N MET A 1 12.93 28.04 -19.84
CA MET A 1 13.78 27.28 -18.93
C MET A 1 13.89 25.87 -19.50
N ALA A 2 15.09 25.43 -19.83
CA ALA A 2 15.33 24.12 -20.42
C ALA A 2 14.86 23.02 -19.46
N GLN A 3 13.99 22.14 -19.94
CA GLN A 3 13.70 20.88 -19.27
C GLN A 3 15.01 20.07 -19.27
N GLU A 4 15.62 19.89 -18.10
CA GLU A 4 16.63 18.85 -17.94
C GLU A 4 15.94 17.52 -18.19
N ALA A 5 16.26 16.91 -19.33
CA ALA A 5 15.81 15.56 -19.65
C ALA A 5 16.37 14.63 -18.56
N ALA A 6 15.49 14.02 -17.77
CA ALA A 6 15.88 12.95 -16.89
C ALA A 6 16.62 11.90 -17.71
N SER A 7 17.86 11.56 -17.33
CA SER A 7 18.66 10.55 -18.02
C SER A 7 17.86 9.26 -18.07
N LYS A 8 17.56 8.75 -19.28
CA LYS A 8 16.89 7.46 -19.49
C LYS A 8 17.88 6.35 -19.07
N ILE A 9 17.91 6.01 -17.80
CA ILE A 9 18.62 4.83 -17.33
C ILE A 9 17.78 3.62 -17.74
N THR A 10 18.25 2.86 -18.70
CA THR A 10 17.66 1.57 -19.08
C THR A 10 18.20 0.51 -18.14
N LEU A 11 17.36 -0.01 -17.26
CA LEU A 11 17.71 -1.12 -16.38
C LEU A 11 17.75 -2.44 -17.17
N PRO A 12 18.65 -3.37 -16.84
CA PRO A 12 18.64 -4.71 -17.44
C PRO A 12 17.45 -5.51 -16.91
N GLU A 13 16.99 -6.49 -17.69
CA GLU A 13 15.93 -7.42 -17.26
C GLU A 13 16.34 -8.27 -16.05
N TYR A 14 17.63 -8.58 -15.95
CA TYR A 14 18.24 -9.29 -14.84
C TYR A 14 19.55 -8.62 -14.44
N ASP A 15 19.77 -8.41 -13.14
CA ASP A 15 21.01 -7.88 -12.58
C ASP A 15 21.60 -8.88 -11.59
N ALA A 16 22.77 -9.41 -11.91
CA ALA A 16 23.50 -10.38 -11.07
C ALA A 16 23.91 -9.81 -9.70
N ALA A 17 23.97 -8.49 -9.54
CA ALA A 17 24.26 -7.82 -8.27
C ALA A 17 23.01 -7.52 -7.43
N CYS A 18 21.81 -7.64 -8.02
CA CYS A 18 20.55 -7.36 -7.33
C CYS A 18 20.16 -8.52 -6.40
N TYR A 19 20.09 -8.27 -5.11
CA TYR A 19 19.69 -9.28 -4.10
C TYR A 19 18.20 -9.70 -4.18
N LEU A 20 17.39 -9.08 -5.05
CA LEU A 20 15.99 -9.44 -5.28
C LEU A 20 15.79 -10.30 -6.54
N CYS A 21 16.71 -10.27 -7.53
CA CYS A 21 16.57 -11.07 -8.73
C CYS A 21 16.51 -12.59 -8.43
N PRO A 22 15.78 -13.39 -9.25
CA PRO A 22 15.71 -14.84 -9.09
C PRO A 22 17.09 -15.49 -9.04
N GLY A 23 17.30 -16.44 -8.11
CA GLY A 23 18.52 -17.20 -7.96
C GLY A 23 19.68 -16.46 -7.27
N ASN A 24 19.61 -15.16 -7.06
CA ASN A 24 20.65 -14.38 -6.42
C ASN A 24 20.67 -14.58 -4.89
N LYS A 25 21.83 -14.30 -4.29
CA LYS A 25 21.98 -14.34 -2.83
C LYS A 25 21.49 -13.05 -2.19
N ARG A 26 20.81 -13.20 -1.07
CA ARG A 26 20.43 -12.10 -0.18
C ARG A 26 21.52 -11.78 0.84
N ALA A 27 21.31 -10.69 1.59
CA ALA A 27 22.32 -10.17 2.51
C ALA A 27 22.72 -11.16 3.62
N GLN A 28 21.81 -12.01 4.08
CA GLN A 28 22.10 -13.03 5.11
C GLN A 28 22.62 -14.36 4.53
N GLY A 29 22.87 -14.43 3.23
CA GLY A 29 23.47 -15.58 2.55
C GLY A 29 22.47 -16.57 1.95
N ASP A 30 21.19 -16.45 2.23
CA ASP A 30 20.12 -17.22 1.58
C ASP A 30 20.07 -16.90 0.09
N SER A 31 19.66 -17.88 -0.72
CA SER A 31 19.43 -17.68 -2.15
C SER A 31 17.93 -17.58 -2.43
N ASN A 32 17.57 -16.65 -3.30
CA ASN A 32 16.20 -16.61 -3.84
C ASN A 32 15.95 -17.84 -4.69
N PRO A 33 14.72 -18.40 -4.67
CA PRO A 33 14.34 -19.42 -5.66
C PRO A 33 14.33 -18.81 -7.07
N GLN A 34 14.23 -19.67 -8.09
CA GLN A 34 13.95 -19.27 -9.48
C GLN A 34 12.45 -18.98 -9.62
N TYR A 35 11.98 -17.92 -8.96
CA TYR A 35 10.56 -17.54 -9.00
C TYR A 35 10.18 -16.96 -10.38
N LYS A 36 8.92 -17.17 -10.78
CA LYS A 36 8.41 -16.79 -12.11
C LYS A 36 7.41 -15.63 -12.06
N ASP A 37 6.79 -15.42 -10.90
CA ASP A 37 5.78 -14.39 -10.69
C ASP A 37 6.18 -13.51 -9.51
N THR A 38 5.79 -13.88 -8.30
CA THR A 38 6.11 -13.18 -7.06
C THR A 38 6.97 -14.04 -6.15
N PHE A 39 7.71 -13.39 -5.27
CA PHE A 39 8.44 -14.06 -4.20
C PHE A 39 8.39 -13.22 -2.93
N VAL A 40 8.04 -13.83 -1.81
CA VAL A 40 8.01 -13.18 -0.50
C VAL A 40 8.96 -13.87 0.47
N PHE A 41 9.66 -13.07 1.27
CA PHE A 41 10.58 -13.55 2.30
C PHE A 41 10.63 -12.59 3.48
N VAL A 42 11.08 -13.08 4.64
CA VAL A 42 11.34 -12.24 5.82
C VAL A 42 12.46 -11.27 5.50
N ASN A 43 12.24 -9.98 5.72
CA ASN A 43 13.22 -8.93 5.40
C ASN A 43 14.52 -9.14 6.21
N ASP A 44 15.64 -9.24 5.52
CA ASP A 44 16.98 -9.39 6.11
C ASP A 44 17.36 -8.20 7.03
N TYR A 45 16.72 -7.03 6.80
CA TYR A 45 16.91 -5.79 7.55
C TYR A 45 15.59 -5.30 8.17
N SER A 46 14.91 -6.17 8.92
CA SER A 46 13.63 -5.84 9.55
C SER A 46 13.75 -4.62 10.47
N ALA A 47 12.94 -3.59 10.21
CA ALA A 47 12.84 -2.41 11.07
C ALA A 47 12.07 -2.72 12.35
N VAL A 48 11.01 -3.53 12.25
CA VAL A 48 10.28 -4.07 13.40
C VAL A 48 10.73 -5.51 13.61
N LYS A 49 11.05 -5.87 14.85
CA LYS A 49 11.58 -7.20 15.23
C LYS A 49 10.56 -7.98 16.04
N GLU A 50 10.62 -9.31 15.96
CA GLU A 50 9.77 -10.21 16.73
C GLU A 50 10.07 -10.16 18.24
N VAL A 51 11.29 -9.77 18.61
CA VAL A 51 11.72 -9.58 20.00
C VAL A 51 12.28 -8.18 20.15
N GLN A 52 11.76 -7.44 21.10
CA GLN A 52 12.26 -6.14 21.53
C GLN A 52 12.69 -6.21 23.00
N ALA A 53 13.64 -5.35 23.38
CA ALA A 53 13.96 -5.16 24.78
C ALA A 53 12.75 -4.57 25.51
N GLU A 54 12.47 -5.08 26.70
CA GLU A 54 11.46 -4.48 27.57
C GLU A 54 11.88 -3.03 27.88
N TYR A 55 10.95 -2.10 27.69
CA TYR A 55 11.12 -0.76 28.18
C TYR A 55 10.82 -0.79 29.66
N ALA A 56 11.87 -0.75 30.50
CA ALA A 56 11.71 -0.65 31.95
C ALA A 56 11.10 0.71 32.30
N GLN A 57 9.79 0.77 32.42
CA GLN A 57 9.15 1.80 33.22
C GLN A 57 9.41 1.41 34.67
N ASP A 58 10.07 2.26 35.44
CA ASP A 58 10.19 2.09 36.90
C ASP A 58 8.77 2.00 37.47
N GLY A 59 8.36 0.78 37.84
CA GLY A 59 6.97 0.47 38.19
C GLY A 59 6.43 1.35 39.29
N GLU A 60 5.13 1.62 39.26
CA GLU A 60 4.28 2.23 40.29
C GLU A 60 4.67 3.62 40.84
N SER A 61 5.77 4.23 40.42
CA SER A 61 6.11 5.59 40.77
C SER A 61 5.11 6.56 40.12
N LYS A 62 4.42 7.36 40.93
CA LYS A 62 3.60 8.51 40.49
C LYS A 62 4.49 9.67 40.03
N ASP A 63 5.68 9.39 39.58
CA ASP A 63 6.62 10.39 39.10
C ASP A 63 6.10 11.01 37.78
N LEU A 64 6.34 12.29 37.63
CA LEU A 64 5.97 13.06 36.43
C LEU A 64 6.58 12.46 35.16
N SER A 65 7.77 11.88 35.25
CA SER A 65 8.43 11.17 34.16
C SER A 65 7.59 10.02 33.63
N ASN A 66 7.02 9.19 34.49
CA ASN A 66 6.17 8.04 34.11
C ASN A 66 4.82 8.47 33.53
N THR A 67 4.40 9.72 33.80
CA THR A 67 3.19 10.30 33.21
C THR A 67 3.46 10.89 31.82
N LEU A 68 4.60 11.54 31.64
CA LEU A 68 4.93 12.29 30.43
C LEU A 68 5.77 11.50 29.42
N LEU A 69 6.64 10.61 29.91
CA LEU A 69 7.57 9.83 29.08
C LEU A 69 7.08 8.39 28.94
N ARG A 70 6.09 8.20 28.07
CA ARG A 70 5.52 6.87 27.81
C ARG A 70 6.05 6.29 26.53
N ALA A 71 6.47 5.02 26.57
CA ALA A 71 6.81 4.24 25.39
C ALA A 71 6.35 2.79 25.61
N GLU A 72 5.85 2.18 24.54
CA GLU A 72 5.48 0.78 24.53
C GLU A 72 6.31 0.06 23.46
N PRO A 73 6.87 -1.13 23.76
CA PRO A 73 7.59 -1.90 22.76
C PRO A 73 6.60 -2.41 21.70
N VAL A 74 6.87 -2.12 20.44
CA VAL A 74 6.14 -2.69 19.31
C VAL A 74 6.97 -3.81 18.72
N THR A 75 6.43 -5.02 18.72
CA THR A 75 7.03 -6.17 18.04
C THR A 75 6.28 -6.48 16.77
N GLY A 76 6.93 -7.16 15.84
CA GLY A 76 6.34 -7.48 14.56
C GLY A 76 7.30 -8.20 13.63
N LYS A 77 6.85 -8.44 12.41
CA LYS A 77 7.59 -9.11 11.35
C LYS A 77 7.50 -8.30 10.07
N CYS A 78 8.64 -8.14 9.42
CA CYS A 78 8.72 -7.42 8.15
C CYS A 78 9.01 -8.40 7.02
N TYR A 79 8.28 -8.27 5.92
CA TYR A 79 8.48 -9.06 4.71
C TYR A 79 8.78 -8.15 3.52
N VAL A 80 9.51 -8.69 2.55
CA VAL A 80 9.69 -8.13 1.22
C VAL A 80 8.99 -9.03 0.22
N LEU A 81 8.22 -8.44 -0.67
CA LEU A 81 7.53 -9.11 -1.77
C LEU A 81 8.01 -8.52 -3.09
N THR A 82 8.60 -9.34 -3.97
CA THR A 82 8.91 -8.94 -5.34
C THR A 82 7.66 -9.07 -6.22
N PHE A 83 7.41 -8.10 -7.10
CA PHE A 83 6.22 -8.08 -7.96
C PHE A 83 6.41 -8.79 -9.29
N SER A 84 7.65 -9.00 -9.70
CA SER A 84 8.02 -9.61 -10.97
C SER A 84 9.44 -10.18 -10.86
N PRO A 85 9.79 -11.23 -11.61
CA PRO A 85 11.17 -11.69 -11.74
C PRO A 85 12.06 -10.71 -12.53
N SER A 86 11.46 -9.85 -13.36
CA SER A 86 12.18 -8.93 -14.24
C SER A 86 12.55 -7.65 -13.50
N HIS A 87 13.86 -7.36 -13.43
CA HIS A 87 14.42 -6.26 -12.67
C HIS A 87 14.04 -4.86 -13.19
N ASN A 88 13.76 -4.75 -14.48
CA ASN A 88 13.51 -3.49 -15.18
C ASN A 88 12.02 -3.09 -15.28
N LEU A 89 11.12 -3.90 -14.75
CA LEU A 89 9.68 -3.60 -14.80
C LEU A 89 9.22 -2.83 -13.55
N THR A 90 8.03 -2.27 -13.63
CA THR A 90 7.29 -1.68 -12.51
C THR A 90 5.83 -2.10 -12.63
N LEU A 91 4.99 -1.83 -11.63
CA LEU A 91 3.55 -2.11 -11.73
C LEU A 91 2.90 -1.44 -12.96
N ALA A 92 3.45 -0.30 -13.44
CA ALA A 92 2.97 0.39 -14.63
C ALA A 92 3.21 -0.40 -15.94
N ASP A 93 4.19 -1.29 -15.95
CA ASP A 93 4.53 -2.14 -17.11
C ASP A 93 3.68 -3.41 -17.17
N LEU A 94 3.23 -3.87 -16.01
CA LEU A 94 2.54 -5.14 -15.85
C LEU A 94 1.08 -5.04 -16.31
N THR A 95 0.59 -6.12 -16.91
CA THR A 95 -0.84 -6.28 -17.20
C THR A 95 -1.60 -6.63 -15.91
N PRO A 96 -2.93 -6.43 -15.86
CA PRO A 96 -3.75 -6.89 -14.71
C PRO A 96 -3.53 -8.38 -14.36
N ALA A 97 -3.39 -9.24 -15.36
CA ALA A 97 -3.11 -10.66 -15.16
C ALA A 97 -1.74 -10.94 -14.51
N GLN A 98 -0.74 -10.07 -14.75
CA GLN A 98 0.58 -10.16 -14.11
C GLN A 98 0.61 -9.52 -12.72
N ILE A 99 -0.29 -8.58 -12.43
CA ILE A 99 -0.46 -8.00 -11.08
C ILE A 99 -1.30 -8.93 -10.18
N LEU A 100 -2.21 -9.73 -10.76
CA LEU A 100 -3.09 -10.61 -9.99
C LEU A 100 -2.33 -11.53 -9.01
N PRO A 101 -1.19 -12.17 -9.35
CA PRO A 101 -0.38 -12.93 -8.39
C PRO A 101 0.08 -12.10 -7.19
N VAL A 102 0.36 -10.80 -7.38
CA VAL A 102 0.73 -9.89 -6.28
C VAL A 102 -0.45 -9.72 -5.32
N ILE A 103 -1.66 -9.45 -5.85
CA ILE A 103 -2.88 -9.32 -5.04
C ILE A 103 -3.20 -10.64 -4.31
N GLN A 104 -3.04 -11.77 -4.98
CA GLN A 104 -3.23 -13.09 -4.36
C GLN A 104 -2.24 -13.32 -3.21
N THR A 105 -0.96 -13.03 -3.42
CA THR A 105 0.06 -13.17 -2.37
C THR A 105 -0.21 -12.23 -1.18
N TRP A 106 -0.61 -10.98 -1.41
CA TRP A 106 -1.05 -10.08 -0.33
C TRP A 106 -2.23 -10.66 0.45
N THR A 107 -3.23 -11.22 -0.26
CA THR A 107 -4.41 -11.84 0.34
C THR A 107 -4.03 -13.05 1.20
N GLU A 108 -3.17 -13.92 0.70
CA GLU A 108 -2.70 -15.13 1.39
C GLU A 108 -1.91 -14.80 2.65
N ILE A 109 -1.00 -13.80 2.58
CA ILE A 109 -0.22 -13.37 3.75
C ILE A 109 -1.14 -12.74 4.80
N TYR A 110 -2.09 -11.90 4.38
CA TYR A 110 -3.07 -11.32 5.30
C TYR A 110 -3.91 -12.42 5.97
N ALA A 111 -4.43 -13.37 5.21
CA ALA A 111 -5.19 -14.52 5.73
C ALA A 111 -4.38 -15.35 6.75
N ALA A 112 -3.10 -15.59 6.46
CA ALA A 112 -2.21 -16.37 7.34
C ALA A 112 -1.92 -15.70 8.69
N HIS A 113 -2.16 -14.40 8.83
CA HIS A 113 -1.94 -13.64 10.06
C HIS A 113 -3.23 -13.25 10.79
N LEU A 114 -4.40 -13.55 10.23
CA LEU A 114 -5.68 -13.28 10.88
C LEU A 114 -5.77 -14.04 12.22
N SER A 115 -6.26 -13.35 13.25
CA SER A 115 -6.61 -14.00 14.49
C SER A 115 -7.69 -15.06 14.23
N PRO A 116 -7.59 -16.27 14.83
CA PRO A 116 -8.65 -17.26 14.73
C PRO A 116 -10.02 -16.77 15.24
N SER A 117 -10.02 -15.76 16.11
CA SER A 117 -11.24 -15.10 16.61
C SER A 117 -11.79 -14.03 15.69
N SER A 118 -11.05 -13.63 14.65
CA SER A 118 -11.51 -12.61 13.70
C SER A 118 -12.68 -13.14 12.87
N PRO A 119 -13.75 -12.33 12.67
CA PRO A 119 -14.84 -12.67 11.73
C PRO A 119 -14.34 -12.95 10.30
N LEU A 120 -13.18 -12.41 9.93
CA LEU A 120 -12.55 -12.63 8.62
C LEU A 120 -11.92 -14.02 8.49
N ALA A 121 -11.55 -14.67 9.58
CA ALA A 121 -10.94 -16.00 9.53
C ALA A 121 -11.89 -17.05 8.92
N SER A 122 -13.21 -16.87 9.07
CA SER A 122 -14.21 -17.78 8.51
C SER A 122 -14.39 -17.67 7.00
N VAL A 123 -14.01 -16.53 6.39
CA VAL A 123 -14.10 -16.28 4.94
C VAL A 123 -12.75 -16.42 4.23
N ALA A 124 -11.66 -16.40 5.00
CA ALA A 124 -10.31 -16.59 4.45
C ALA A 124 -10.16 -18.00 3.88
N GLN A 125 -9.71 -18.10 2.64
CA GLN A 125 -9.38 -19.38 2.04
C GLN A 125 -8.15 -20.00 2.73
N PRO A 126 -8.08 -21.33 2.87
CA PRO A 126 -6.88 -21.98 3.35
C PRO A 126 -5.66 -21.55 2.53
N THR A 127 -4.63 -21.05 3.18
CA THR A 127 -3.43 -20.56 2.51
C THR A 127 -2.52 -21.73 2.15
N THR A 128 -2.03 -21.71 0.92
CA THR A 128 -1.05 -22.68 0.40
C THR A 128 0.27 -22.00 0.09
N LEU A 129 0.73 -21.08 0.96
CA LEU A 129 1.97 -20.32 0.76
C LEU A 129 3.21 -21.20 0.53
N ALA A 130 3.18 -22.45 0.98
CA ALA A 130 4.28 -23.39 0.80
C ALA A 130 4.59 -23.78 -0.66
N PRO A 131 3.60 -23.94 -1.59
CA PRO A 131 3.91 -24.37 -2.96
C PRO A 131 4.63 -23.35 -3.82
N SER A 132 4.55 -22.06 -3.51
CA SER A 132 5.17 -20.98 -4.28
C SER A 132 6.63 -20.68 -3.91
N GLY A 133 7.21 -21.43 -2.95
CA GLY A 133 8.57 -21.20 -2.47
C GLY A 133 8.70 -19.99 -1.53
N HIS A 134 7.59 -19.39 -1.13
CA HIS A 134 7.58 -18.30 -0.17
C HIS A 134 8.11 -18.74 1.20
N ASN A 135 8.97 -17.93 1.81
CA ASN A 135 9.53 -18.19 3.13
C ASN A 135 9.05 -17.12 4.13
N ILE A 136 7.80 -17.26 4.58
CA ILE A 136 7.24 -16.32 5.56
C ILE A 136 7.29 -16.86 7.00
N GLY A 137 7.36 -18.18 7.19
CA GLY A 137 7.22 -18.83 8.50
C GLY A 137 5.85 -18.57 9.14
N ALA A 138 5.48 -19.35 10.14
CA ALA A 138 4.32 -19.04 10.95
C ALA A 138 4.60 -17.80 11.83
N PRO A 139 3.58 -16.96 12.12
CA PRO A 139 3.74 -15.89 13.10
C PRO A 139 4.00 -16.48 14.49
N ASN A 140 4.97 -15.92 15.23
CA ASN A 140 5.31 -16.39 16.58
C ASN A 140 4.30 -15.93 17.63
N GLN A 141 3.51 -14.92 17.29
CA GLN A 141 2.49 -14.33 18.16
C GLN A 141 1.38 -13.72 17.32
N GLN A 142 0.25 -13.38 17.94
CA GLN A 142 -0.80 -12.62 17.27
C GLN A 142 -0.35 -11.16 17.08
N TYR A 143 -0.42 -10.69 15.86
CA TYR A 143 -0.25 -9.27 15.53
C TYR A 143 -1.62 -8.60 15.40
N LYS A 144 -1.68 -7.30 15.65
CA LYS A 144 -2.91 -6.51 15.55
C LYS A 144 -3.09 -5.86 14.17
N TRP A 145 -2.00 -5.41 13.56
CA TRP A 145 -2.03 -4.71 12.27
C TRP A 145 -1.10 -5.33 11.24
N MET A 146 -1.47 -5.20 9.97
CA MET A 146 -0.62 -5.48 8.81
C MET A 146 -0.68 -4.32 7.84
N GLN A 147 0.46 -3.67 7.63
CA GLN A 147 0.62 -2.64 6.61
C GLN A 147 1.29 -3.23 5.37
N ILE A 148 0.58 -3.25 4.25
CA ILE A 148 1.08 -3.59 2.92
C ILE A 148 1.38 -2.27 2.23
N PHE A 149 2.60 -2.08 1.71
CA PHE A 149 2.99 -0.82 1.08
C PHE A 149 4.11 -1.00 0.05
N GLU A 150 4.21 -0.03 -0.86
CA GLU A 150 5.29 0.13 -1.82
C GLU A 150 5.86 1.55 -1.74
N ASN A 151 7.17 1.67 -1.81
CA ASN A 151 7.87 2.92 -2.11
C ASN A 151 8.52 2.79 -3.49
N LYS A 152 7.96 3.44 -4.50
CA LYS A 152 8.51 3.44 -5.86
C LYS A 152 9.43 4.62 -6.09
N GLY A 153 10.64 4.34 -6.53
CA GLY A 153 11.63 5.35 -6.92
C GLY A 153 12.48 5.88 -5.77
N ALA A 154 13.71 6.30 -6.10
CA ALA A 154 14.69 6.80 -5.13
C ALA A 154 14.18 8.05 -4.37
N ALA A 155 13.32 8.86 -4.98
CA ALA A 155 12.69 10.01 -4.34
C ALA A 155 11.81 9.64 -3.14
N MET A 156 11.32 8.41 -3.08
CA MET A 156 10.52 7.85 -1.98
C MET A 156 11.33 6.95 -1.05
N GLY A 157 12.67 7.00 -1.13
CA GLY A 157 13.56 6.18 -0.29
C GLY A 157 13.72 4.73 -0.77
N CYS A 158 13.26 4.38 -1.97
CA CYS A 158 13.49 3.07 -2.54
C CYS A 158 14.96 2.92 -2.95
N SER A 159 15.68 1.98 -2.32
CA SER A 159 17.11 1.75 -2.58
C SER A 159 17.38 0.74 -3.69
N ASN A 160 16.41 -0.10 -4.05
CA ASN A 160 16.54 -1.13 -5.08
C ASN A 160 15.48 -0.92 -6.17
N PRO A 161 15.86 -0.75 -7.45
CA PRO A 161 14.92 -0.51 -8.53
C PRO A 161 14.10 -1.75 -8.94
N HIS A 162 14.50 -2.97 -8.53
CA HIS A 162 13.72 -4.18 -8.75
C HIS A 162 12.31 -4.01 -8.15
N PRO A 163 11.22 -4.28 -8.88
CA PRO A 163 9.87 -4.01 -8.42
C PRO A 163 9.51 -4.83 -7.18
N HIS A 164 9.29 -4.16 -6.07
CA HIS A 164 8.99 -4.81 -4.79
C HIS A 164 8.17 -3.92 -3.87
N GLY A 165 7.44 -4.55 -2.98
CA GLY A 165 6.77 -3.92 -1.85
C GLY A 165 7.20 -4.55 -0.53
N GLN A 166 6.65 -4.01 0.54
CA GLN A 166 6.91 -4.48 1.89
C GLN A 166 5.59 -4.79 2.60
N ILE A 167 5.65 -5.69 3.57
CA ILE A 167 4.52 -6.04 4.44
C ILE A 167 5.06 -6.04 5.86
N TRP A 168 4.54 -5.16 6.69
CA TRP A 168 4.93 -5.07 8.10
C TRP A 168 3.75 -5.44 8.98
N THR A 169 3.97 -6.34 9.92
CA THR A 169 3.02 -6.65 10.98
C THR A 169 3.47 -6.02 12.29
N THR A 170 2.53 -5.59 13.11
CA THR A 170 2.81 -4.97 14.42
C THR A 170 1.81 -5.44 15.46
N THR A 171 2.26 -5.55 16.73
CA THR A 171 1.41 -5.85 17.89
C THR A 171 0.51 -4.68 18.28
N GLY A 172 0.89 -3.45 17.93
CA GLY A 172 0.08 -2.25 18.11
C GLY A 172 -0.64 -1.84 16.81
N LEU A 173 -1.77 -1.15 16.93
CA LEU A 173 -2.43 -0.47 15.81
C LEU A 173 -1.72 0.87 15.60
N PRO A 174 -1.15 1.16 14.42
CA PRO A 174 -0.49 2.44 14.13
C PRO A 174 -1.48 3.61 14.17
N GLU A 175 -0.96 4.83 14.38
CA GLU A 175 -1.75 6.05 14.61
C GLU A 175 -2.72 6.37 13.46
N GLU A 176 -2.26 6.32 12.20
CA GLU A 176 -3.12 6.65 11.05
C GLU A 176 -4.28 5.66 10.91
N PRO A 177 -4.07 4.33 10.88
CA PRO A 177 -5.17 3.37 10.88
C PRO A 177 -6.06 3.45 12.12
N ALA A 178 -5.52 3.79 13.29
CA ALA A 178 -6.31 3.94 14.51
C ALA A 178 -7.25 5.15 14.40
N SER A 179 -6.75 6.29 13.95
CA SER A 179 -7.54 7.50 13.71
C SER A 179 -8.63 7.26 12.65
N GLU A 180 -8.29 6.57 11.57
CA GLU A 180 -9.24 6.19 10.53
C GLU A 180 -10.35 5.29 11.08
N LEU A 181 -10.00 4.22 11.80
CA LEU A 181 -10.96 3.28 12.37
C LEU A 181 -11.94 3.96 13.33
N VAL A 182 -11.45 4.87 14.19
CA VAL A 182 -12.29 5.68 15.08
C VAL A 182 -13.32 6.50 14.28
N ASN A 183 -12.91 7.11 13.19
CA ASN A 183 -13.80 7.93 12.35
C ASN A 183 -14.79 7.06 11.55
N LEU A 184 -14.37 5.90 11.06
CA LEU A 184 -15.27 4.94 10.38
C LEU A 184 -16.34 4.40 11.35
N LEU A 185 -15.96 4.04 12.58
CA LEU A 185 -16.88 3.63 13.65
C LEU A 185 -17.88 4.74 13.99
N LYS A 186 -17.40 5.96 14.22
CA LYS A 186 -18.22 7.11 14.52
C LYS A 186 -19.24 7.37 13.40
N TYR A 187 -18.80 7.35 12.14
CA TYR A 187 -19.70 7.54 11.01
C TYR A 187 -20.83 6.50 10.99
N ARG A 188 -20.51 5.23 11.21
CA ARG A 188 -21.50 4.14 11.27
C ARG A 188 -22.54 4.36 12.38
N GLN A 189 -22.10 4.77 13.58
CA GLN A 189 -22.95 5.05 14.72
C GLN A 189 -23.92 6.21 14.43
N GLU A 190 -23.41 7.29 13.82
CA GLU A 190 -24.19 8.49 13.50
C GLU A 190 -25.08 8.34 12.26
N ASN A 191 -24.83 7.36 11.38
CA ASN A 191 -25.48 7.21 10.08
C ASN A 191 -26.19 5.86 9.91
N SER A 192 -26.81 5.32 10.96
CA SER A 192 -27.65 4.11 10.90
C SER A 192 -26.91 2.88 10.34
N GLY A 193 -25.63 2.70 10.67
CA GLY A 193 -24.82 1.56 10.27
C GLY A 193 -24.21 1.65 8.86
N ARG A 194 -24.41 2.76 8.14
CA ARG A 194 -23.80 2.96 6.81
C ARG A 194 -22.29 3.11 6.90
N HIS A 195 -21.59 2.82 5.79
CA HIS A 195 -20.15 2.96 5.67
C HIS A 195 -19.76 4.28 5.01
N LEU A 196 -18.82 5.03 5.62
CA LEU A 196 -18.36 6.33 5.11
C LEU A 196 -17.86 6.22 3.65
N LEU A 197 -16.96 5.27 3.38
CA LEU A 197 -16.36 5.14 2.06
C LEU A 197 -17.35 4.60 1.01
N GLU A 198 -18.35 3.80 1.40
CA GLU A 198 -19.41 3.39 0.48
C GLU A 198 -20.32 4.57 0.09
N ASP A 199 -20.67 5.40 1.05
CA ASP A 199 -21.46 6.61 0.77
C ASP A 199 -20.64 7.62 -0.04
N TYR A 200 -19.34 7.72 0.23
CA TYR A 200 -18.43 8.55 -0.56
C TYR A 200 -18.31 8.05 -2.01
N VAL A 201 -18.18 6.75 -2.22
CA VAL A 201 -18.18 6.14 -3.58
C VAL A 201 -19.47 6.49 -4.33
N LYS A 202 -20.64 6.35 -3.69
CA LYS A 202 -21.93 6.70 -4.30
C LYS A 202 -21.98 8.18 -4.71
N LEU A 203 -21.48 9.07 -3.83
CA LEU A 203 -21.40 10.50 -4.10
C LEU A 203 -20.48 10.82 -5.28
N GLU A 204 -19.29 10.21 -5.31
CA GLU A 204 -18.33 10.43 -6.41
C GLU A 204 -18.85 9.90 -7.75
N MET A 205 -19.55 8.75 -7.73
CA MET A 205 -20.19 8.20 -8.93
C MET A 205 -21.35 9.08 -9.44
N GLU A 206 -22.02 9.80 -8.55
CA GLU A 206 -23.06 10.79 -8.94
C GLU A 206 -22.45 12.07 -9.51
N LYS A 207 -21.34 12.56 -8.90
CA LYS A 207 -20.71 13.84 -9.28
C LYS A 207 -19.76 13.72 -10.47
N GLU A 208 -19.07 12.59 -10.62
CA GLU A 208 -18.08 12.26 -11.66
C GLU A 208 -16.90 13.24 -11.78
N GLU A 209 -16.72 14.16 -10.84
CA GLU A 209 -15.72 15.23 -10.92
C GLU A 209 -14.32 14.75 -10.63
N ARG A 210 -14.14 13.87 -9.62
CA ARG A 210 -12.84 13.43 -9.09
C ARG A 210 -12.48 12.00 -9.48
N ILE A 211 -13.30 11.33 -10.28
CA ILE A 211 -13.04 9.99 -10.78
C ILE A 211 -11.89 10.02 -11.78
N VAL A 212 -10.90 9.15 -11.58
CA VAL A 212 -9.77 8.91 -12.49
C VAL A 212 -10.04 7.72 -13.40
N PHE A 213 -10.54 6.64 -12.80
CA PHE A 213 -10.87 5.37 -13.46
C PHE A 213 -11.92 4.62 -12.63
N GLN A 214 -12.67 3.74 -13.25
CA GLN A 214 -13.53 2.79 -12.55
C GLN A 214 -13.75 1.52 -13.37
N ASN A 215 -13.98 0.43 -12.68
CA ASN A 215 -14.49 -0.82 -13.22
C ASN A 215 -15.68 -1.32 -12.40
N ASP A 216 -16.10 -2.55 -12.58
CA ASP A 216 -17.28 -3.10 -11.88
C ASP A 216 -17.11 -3.10 -10.34
N SER A 217 -15.90 -3.32 -9.85
CA SER A 217 -15.62 -3.57 -8.43
C SER A 217 -14.96 -2.42 -7.70
N PHE A 218 -14.22 -1.55 -8.40
CA PHE A 218 -13.41 -0.50 -7.79
C PHE A 218 -13.62 0.86 -8.44
N LEU A 219 -13.55 1.89 -7.61
CA LEU A 219 -13.51 3.29 -7.98
C LEU A 219 -12.12 3.86 -7.67
N VAL A 220 -11.55 4.58 -8.62
CA VAL A 220 -10.26 5.29 -8.48
C VAL A 220 -10.54 6.79 -8.52
N VAL A 221 -10.22 7.49 -7.44
CA VAL A 221 -10.51 8.92 -7.29
C VAL A 221 -9.29 9.69 -6.82
N CYS A 222 -9.20 10.98 -7.16
CA CYS A 222 -8.46 11.95 -6.36
C CYS A 222 -9.38 12.36 -5.20
N PRO A 223 -9.15 11.92 -3.94
CA PRO A 223 -10.12 12.12 -2.88
C PRO A 223 -10.33 13.60 -2.56
N TRP A 224 -11.55 13.97 -2.13
CA TRP A 224 -11.88 15.35 -1.78
C TRP A 224 -10.89 15.99 -0.80
N TRP A 225 -10.35 15.20 0.09
CA TRP A 225 -9.37 15.60 1.12
C TRP A 225 -7.91 15.47 0.67
N ALA A 226 -7.63 15.17 -0.60
CA ALA A 226 -6.27 15.03 -1.12
C ALA A 226 -5.41 16.24 -0.78
N THR A 227 -4.19 16.00 -0.29
CA THR A 227 -3.21 17.02 0.03
C THR A 227 -2.04 17.02 -0.95
N TRP A 228 -1.65 15.84 -1.46
CA TRP A 228 -0.64 15.73 -2.51
C TRP A 228 -1.26 16.04 -3.88
N PRO A 229 -0.50 16.65 -4.82
CA PRO A 229 -1.05 17.17 -6.08
C PRO A 229 -1.79 16.14 -6.94
N PHE A 230 -1.35 14.90 -6.92
CA PHE A 230 -1.95 13.77 -7.66
C PHE A 230 -2.24 12.59 -6.73
N GLU A 231 -2.57 12.87 -5.49
CA GLU A 231 -3.03 11.85 -4.55
C GLU A 231 -4.22 11.10 -5.12
N VAL A 232 -4.16 9.77 -5.06
CA VAL A 232 -5.19 8.87 -5.57
C VAL A 232 -5.55 7.85 -4.51
N MET A 233 -6.84 7.49 -4.48
CA MET A 233 -7.35 6.39 -3.69
C MET A 233 -8.11 5.41 -4.57
N ILE A 234 -7.83 4.10 -4.42
CA ILE A 234 -8.61 3.01 -4.98
C ILE A 234 -9.53 2.53 -3.87
N ILE A 235 -10.86 2.53 -4.10
CA ILE A 235 -11.87 2.17 -3.11
C ILE A 235 -12.74 1.07 -3.68
N SER A 236 -13.04 0.02 -2.90
CA SER A 236 -14.04 -0.98 -3.31
C SER A 236 -15.43 -0.34 -3.40
N LYS A 237 -16.19 -0.60 -4.48
CA LYS A 237 -17.52 0.00 -4.70
C LYS A 237 -18.58 -0.53 -3.73
N THR A 238 -18.39 -1.73 -3.22
CA THR A 238 -19.20 -2.35 -2.18
C THR A 238 -18.38 -2.59 -0.95
N HIS A 239 -18.99 -2.64 0.21
CA HIS A 239 -18.28 -2.87 1.46
C HIS A 239 -17.47 -4.17 1.43
N LYS A 240 -16.16 -4.04 1.59
CA LYS A 240 -15.18 -5.10 1.80
C LYS A 240 -14.33 -4.70 2.99
N ARG A 241 -14.18 -5.59 3.94
CA ARG A 241 -13.40 -5.31 5.16
C ARG A 241 -11.90 -5.47 4.93
N GLY A 242 -11.54 -6.35 3.98
CA GLY A 242 -10.15 -6.63 3.64
C GLY A 242 -10.03 -7.50 2.38
N LEU A 243 -8.80 -7.79 2.00
CA LEU A 243 -8.46 -8.56 0.79
C LEU A 243 -9.14 -9.95 0.73
N VAL A 244 -9.38 -10.57 1.89
CA VAL A 244 -10.02 -11.90 1.97
C VAL A 244 -11.50 -11.88 1.62
N ASP A 245 -12.16 -10.72 1.64
CA ASP A 245 -13.54 -10.55 1.20
C ASP A 245 -13.69 -10.49 -0.34
N LEU A 246 -12.56 -10.36 -1.07
CA LEU A 246 -12.57 -10.28 -2.53
C LEU A 246 -12.67 -11.67 -3.17
N ASN A 247 -13.63 -11.84 -4.08
CA ASN A 247 -13.64 -12.98 -4.99
C ASN A 247 -12.60 -12.80 -6.13
N ASP A 248 -12.43 -13.81 -6.98
CA ASP A 248 -11.40 -13.80 -8.03
C ASP A 248 -11.62 -12.70 -9.08
N ALA A 249 -12.87 -12.41 -9.43
CA ALA A 249 -13.19 -11.32 -10.37
C ALA A 249 -12.87 -9.94 -9.74
N GLU A 250 -13.16 -9.76 -8.46
CA GLU A 250 -12.83 -8.55 -7.72
C GLU A 250 -11.32 -8.38 -7.54
N LYS A 251 -10.55 -9.46 -7.29
CA LYS A 251 -9.08 -9.40 -7.26
C LYS A 251 -8.50 -8.96 -8.60
N LEU A 252 -9.04 -9.48 -9.70
CA LEU A 252 -8.64 -9.04 -11.05
C LEU A 252 -9.02 -7.58 -11.28
N GLY A 253 -10.21 -7.14 -10.86
CA GLY A 253 -10.63 -5.74 -10.92
C GLY A 253 -9.73 -4.82 -10.08
N PHE A 254 -9.23 -5.29 -8.92
CA PHE A 254 -8.26 -4.55 -8.13
C PHE A 254 -6.91 -4.45 -8.85
N ALA A 255 -6.43 -5.54 -9.45
CA ALA A 255 -5.21 -5.53 -10.26
C ALA A 255 -5.32 -4.57 -11.46
N GLU A 256 -6.48 -4.51 -12.12
CA GLU A 256 -6.77 -3.55 -13.18
C GLU A 256 -6.69 -2.09 -12.68
N ALA A 257 -7.31 -1.79 -11.54
CA ALA A 257 -7.28 -0.46 -10.94
C ALA A 257 -5.85 -0.03 -10.60
N VAL A 258 -5.03 -0.93 -10.03
CA VAL A 258 -3.61 -0.68 -9.75
C VAL A 258 -2.82 -0.42 -11.03
N ALA A 259 -3.03 -1.22 -12.09
CA ALA A 259 -2.38 -1.03 -13.39
C ALA A 259 -2.75 0.33 -14.01
N GLU A 260 -4.02 0.73 -13.92
CA GLU A 260 -4.48 2.01 -14.46
C GLU A 260 -3.89 3.21 -13.71
N VAL A 261 -3.85 3.18 -12.37
CA VAL A 261 -3.24 4.27 -11.58
C VAL A 261 -1.76 4.42 -11.93
N THR A 262 -1.00 3.33 -11.86
CA THR A 262 0.46 3.37 -12.03
C THR A 262 0.87 3.74 -13.45
N ARG A 263 0.12 3.29 -14.47
CA ARG A 263 0.32 3.68 -15.87
C ARG A 263 0.01 5.15 -16.12
N ARG A 264 -1.09 5.67 -15.57
CA ARG A 264 -1.46 7.09 -15.68
C ARG A 264 -0.44 8.00 -15.01
N TYR A 265 0.12 7.57 -13.88
CA TYR A 265 1.21 8.27 -13.23
C TYR A 265 2.44 8.36 -14.12
N ASP A 266 2.90 7.24 -14.68
CA ASP A 266 4.06 7.23 -15.56
C ASP A 266 3.80 8.07 -16.83
N ASN A 267 2.57 8.04 -17.38
CA ASN A 267 2.19 8.84 -18.56
C ASN A 267 2.09 10.34 -18.27
N LEU A 268 1.78 10.76 -17.03
CA LEU A 268 1.50 12.16 -16.70
C LEU A 268 2.68 13.10 -17.00
N PHE A 269 3.90 12.65 -16.74
CA PHE A 269 5.13 13.40 -17.01
C PHE A 269 6.14 12.60 -17.83
N GLU A 270 5.70 11.52 -18.49
CA GLU A 270 6.54 10.64 -19.30
C GLU A 270 7.82 10.20 -18.57
N THR A 271 7.66 9.78 -17.33
CA THR A 271 8.74 9.37 -16.44
C THR A 271 8.30 8.17 -15.57
N SER A 272 9.27 7.43 -15.03
CA SER A 272 8.97 6.49 -13.94
C SER A 272 8.55 7.30 -12.71
N PHE A 273 7.23 7.46 -12.55
CA PHE A 273 6.63 8.35 -11.56
C PHE A 273 6.81 7.79 -10.14
N PRO A 274 7.46 8.51 -9.22
CA PRO A 274 7.65 8.06 -7.85
C PRO A 274 6.35 8.22 -7.05
N TYR A 275 6.10 7.27 -6.15
CA TYR A 275 5.01 7.35 -5.17
C TYR A 275 5.29 6.43 -3.96
N SER A 276 4.64 6.71 -2.84
CA SER A 276 4.34 5.71 -1.81
C SER A 276 2.90 5.28 -1.93
N SER A 277 2.65 3.98 -1.83
CA SER A 277 1.29 3.43 -1.82
C SER A 277 1.12 2.43 -0.69
N GLY A 278 -0.11 2.25 -0.22
CA GLY A 278 -0.40 1.27 0.83
C GLY A 278 -1.87 0.92 0.92
N ILE A 279 -2.14 -0.29 1.42
CA ILE A 279 -3.48 -0.83 1.60
C ILE A 279 -3.90 -0.61 3.04
N HIS A 280 -5.10 -0.04 3.23
CA HIS A 280 -5.84 -0.03 4.48
C HIS A 280 -6.98 -1.04 4.40
N GLN A 281 -7.14 -1.81 5.46
CA GLN A 281 -8.12 -2.88 5.59
C GLN A 281 -8.34 -3.18 7.08
N ALA A 282 -9.22 -4.12 7.42
CA ALA A 282 -9.46 -4.49 8.80
C ALA A 282 -8.18 -4.90 9.54
N PRO A 283 -8.05 -4.61 10.84
CA PRO A 283 -6.98 -5.14 11.65
C PRO A 283 -7.04 -6.69 11.69
N LEU A 284 -5.89 -7.32 11.91
CA LEU A 284 -5.78 -8.78 12.01
C LEU A 284 -6.54 -9.33 13.21
N GLU A 285 -6.61 -8.52 14.27
CA GLU A 285 -7.34 -8.77 15.50
C GLU A 285 -8.08 -7.51 15.92
N GLY A 286 -9.33 -7.65 16.29
CA GLY A 286 -10.19 -6.55 16.74
C GLY A 286 -11.57 -7.06 17.12
N THR A 287 -12.40 -6.19 17.67
CA THR A 287 -13.80 -6.48 17.92
C THR A 287 -14.56 -6.68 16.62
N GLU A 288 -15.69 -7.38 16.67
CA GLU A 288 -16.56 -7.54 15.51
C GLU A 288 -17.00 -6.19 14.91
N GLU A 289 -17.23 -5.19 15.77
CA GLU A 289 -17.61 -3.84 15.35
C GLU A 289 -16.48 -3.13 14.59
N GLU A 290 -15.23 -3.21 15.08
CA GLU A 290 -14.04 -2.67 14.41
C GLU A 290 -13.81 -3.32 13.05
N ILE A 291 -13.88 -4.64 13.00
CA ILE A 291 -13.71 -5.40 11.75
C ILE A 291 -14.80 -5.02 10.74
N ASN A 292 -16.07 -4.95 11.19
CA ASN A 292 -17.19 -4.60 10.31
C ASN A 292 -17.25 -3.10 9.94
N ALA A 293 -16.58 -2.21 10.68
CA ALA A 293 -16.45 -0.80 10.31
C ALA A 293 -15.34 -0.56 9.29
N SER A 294 -14.33 -1.41 9.27
CA SER A 294 -13.20 -1.29 8.35
C SER A 294 -13.64 -1.38 6.88
N TYR A 295 -12.88 -0.72 6.02
CA TYR A 295 -13.21 -0.64 4.59
C TYR A 295 -11.94 -0.76 3.74
N LEU A 296 -11.90 -1.72 2.81
CA LEU A 296 -10.75 -1.94 1.94
C LEU A 296 -10.57 -0.79 0.95
N HIS A 297 -9.41 -0.15 1.01
CA HIS A 297 -8.96 0.85 0.05
C HIS A 297 -7.43 0.89 -0.02
N MET A 298 -6.91 1.52 -1.07
CA MET A 298 -5.47 1.68 -1.28
C MET A 298 -5.15 3.13 -1.60
N HIS A 299 -4.17 3.68 -0.90
CA HIS A 299 -3.67 5.04 -1.05
C HIS A 299 -2.46 5.10 -1.97
N PHE A 300 -2.32 6.23 -2.69
CA PHE A 300 -1.13 6.61 -3.44
C PHE A 300 -0.77 8.06 -3.14
N TYR A 301 0.43 8.28 -2.64
CA TYR A 301 0.99 9.58 -2.27
C TYR A 301 2.20 9.93 -3.14
N PRO A 302 2.02 10.65 -4.24
CA PRO A 302 3.11 11.02 -5.15
C PRO A 302 3.70 12.39 -4.80
N PRO A 303 5.04 12.57 -4.93
CA PRO A 303 5.69 13.84 -4.60
C PRO A 303 5.73 14.84 -5.77
N LEU A 304 5.46 14.42 -7.02
CA LEU A 304 5.61 15.30 -8.17
C LEU A 304 4.43 16.25 -8.31
N LEU A 305 4.72 17.52 -8.64
CA LEU A 305 3.75 18.61 -8.69
C LEU A 305 3.46 19.10 -10.10
N ARG A 306 4.49 19.50 -10.86
CA ARG A 306 4.33 20.20 -12.17
C ARG A 306 5.10 19.54 -13.31
N SER A 307 6.10 18.75 -13.00
CA SER A 307 6.95 18.05 -13.96
C SER A 307 7.67 16.89 -13.31
N ALA A 308 8.42 16.11 -14.07
CA ALA A 308 9.24 15.00 -13.59
C ALA A 308 10.28 15.39 -12.52
N THR A 309 10.61 16.68 -12.38
CA THR A 309 11.66 17.18 -11.48
C THR A 309 11.15 18.07 -10.35
N VAL A 310 9.94 18.64 -10.48
CA VAL A 310 9.38 19.57 -9.48
C VAL A 310 8.55 18.78 -8.47
N ARG A 311 8.99 18.80 -7.20
CA ARG A 311 8.38 18.05 -6.09
C ARG A 311 7.62 18.96 -5.15
N LYS A 312 6.53 18.45 -4.60
CA LYS A 312 5.86 18.98 -3.41
C LYS A 312 6.65 18.56 -2.19
N PHE A 313 6.79 19.48 -1.27
CA PHE A 313 7.23 19.20 0.12
C PHE A 313 6.18 19.73 1.07
N LEU A 314 5.95 19.03 2.17
CA LEU A 314 5.20 19.55 3.32
C LEU A 314 6.21 20.22 4.25
N VAL A 315 6.28 21.54 4.21
CA VAL A 315 7.26 22.34 4.95
C VAL A 315 6.61 23.63 5.46
N GLY A 316 7.28 24.32 6.36
CA GLY A 316 6.84 25.63 6.84
C GLY A 316 5.41 25.62 7.35
N TYR A 317 4.50 26.26 6.62
CA TYR A 317 3.09 26.37 7.00
C TYR A 317 2.42 24.98 7.16
N GLU A 318 2.69 24.04 6.26
CA GLU A 318 2.08 22.71 6.31
C GLU A 318 2.49 21.91 7.55
N LEU A 319 3.74 22.08 8.02
CA LEU A 319 4.20 21.42 9.24
C LEU A 319 3.70 22.11 10.51
N MET A 320 3.43 23.42 10.46
CA MET A 320 3.08 24.22 11.64
C MET A 320 1.57 24.43 11.77
N ALA A 321 0.82 24.33 10.68
CA ALA A 321 -0.60 24.64 10.65
C ALA A 321 -1.42 23.56 9.93
N GLU A 322 -1.51 23.62 8.59
CA GLU A 322 -2.34 22.69 7.82
C GLU A 322 -1.84 22.51 6.39
N PRO A 323 -2.14 21.38 5.73
CA PRO A 323 -1.72 21.13 4.36
C PRO A 323 -2.23 22.18 3.37
N GLN A 324 -1.35 22.64 2.48
CA GLN A 324 -1.69 23.53 1.35
C GLN A 324 -1.85 22.71 0.08
N ARG A 325 -2.92 22.97 -0.68
CA ARG A 325 -3.19 22.33 -1.97
C ARG A 325 -2.64 23.19 -3.11
N ASP A 326 -1.80 22.59 -3.96
CA ASP A 326 -1.26 23.26 -5.16
C ASP A 326 -2.21 23.16 -6.36
N ILE A 327 -3.01 22.10 -6.43
CA ILE A 327 -4.07 21.87 -7.42
C ILE A 327 -5.28 21.25 -6.72
N THR A 328 -6.47 21.44 -7.30
CA THR A 328 -7.67 20.80 -6.74
C THR A 328 -7.74 19.31 -7.13
N PRO A 329 -8.43 18.47 -6.34
CA PRO A 329 -8.64 17.07 -6.70
C PRO A 329 -9.32 16.89 -8.07
N GLU A 330 -10.23 17.80 -8.46
CA GLU A 330 -10.90 17.79 -9.77
C GLU A 330 -9.92 18.04 -10.91
N GLN A 331 -9.02 19.01 -10.74
CA GLN A 331 -7.97 19.31 -11.73
C GLN A 331 -6.98 18.14 -11.85
N ALA A 332 -6.60 17.53 -10.73
CA ALA A 332 -5.73 16.37 -10.71
C ALA A 332 -6.39 15.17 -11.41
N ALA A 333 -7.65 14.88 -11.08
CA ALA A 333 -8.40 13.79 -11.71
C ALA A 333 -8.56 13.99 -13.22
N ALA A 334 -8.89 15.22 -13.65
CA ALA A 334 -9.01 15.53 -15.08
C ALA A 334 -7.70 15.27 -15.85
N LYS A 335 -6.55 15.68 -15.28
CA LYS A 335 -5.22 15.40 -15.88
C LYS A 335 -4.92 13.90 -15.92
N LEU A 336 -5.16 13.17 -14.83
CA LEU A 336 -4.93 11.73 -14.79
C LEU A 336 -5.87 10.96 -15.73
N ARG A 337 -7.14 11.36 -15.87
CA ARG A 337 -8.05 10.79 -16.87
C ARG A 337 -7.50 10.91 -18.29
N ALA A 338 -6.93 12.06 -18.63
CA ALA A 338 -6.34 12.31 -19.94
C ALA A 338 -5.07 11.47 -20.22
N CYS A 339 -4.43 10.90 -19.20
CA CYS A 339 -3.23 10.08 -19.29
C CYS A 339 -3.50 8.58 -19.47
N GLY A 340 -4.74 8.17 -19.71
CA GLY A 340 -5.09 6.77 -19.96
C GLY A 340 -4.53 6.21 -21.26
N GLY A 341 -4.69 4.90 -21.46
CA GLY A 341 -4.24 4.19 -22.65
C GLY A 341 -2.84 3.57 -22.51
N GLU A 342 -2.12 3.46 -23.62
CA GLU A 342 -0.81 2.78 -23.64
C GLU A 342 0.25 3.54 -22.84
N LEU A 343 1.14 2.78 -22.19
CA LEU A 343 2.25 3.35 -21.43
C LEU A 343 3.21 4.13 -22.38
N TYR A 344 3.60 5.36 -22.01
CA TYR A 344 4.36 6.28 -22.85
C TYR A 344 5.62 5.65 -23.46
N ARG A 345 6.37 4.82 -22.71
CA ARG A 345 7.60 4.18 -23.18
C ARG A 345 7.40 3.03 -24.16
N LYS A 346 6.17 2.56 -24.35
CA LYS A 346 5.81 1.57 -25.39
C LYS A 346 5.44 2.23 -26.72
N LYS A 347 5.25 3.56 -26.72
CA LYS A 347 4.96 4.34 -27.90
C LYS A 347 6.22 4.86 -28.59
N LEU A 348 7.39 4.68 -27.97
CA LEU A 348 8.71 5.07 -28.45
C LEU A 348 9.38 3.93 -29.20
#